data_00354fe7688f337977c682765109ce9f
#
_entry.id   00354fe7688f337977c682765109ce9f
#
_cell.length_a   1.000
_cell.length_b   1.000
_cell.length_c   1.000
_cell.angle_alpha   90.00
_cell.angle_beta   90.00
_cell.angle_gamma   90.00
#
_symmetry.space_group_name_H-M   'P 1'
#
loop_
_entity.id
_entity.type
_entity.pdbx_description
1 polymer ?
#
loop_
_entity_poly.entity_id
_entity_poly.type
_entity_poly.pdbx_seq_one_letter_code
_entity_poly.pdbx_strand_id
1 'polypeptide(L)'
;MYLSPVAYSSNTIPEKYQLLYSFNPLVGVIEGFRWCILQNKELNLFAVGISIIFAIVGLILGIKFFGKFEDTFAAVLLDSIKGGFGKRKKDIDEFWALKNISFTVNRGDRIGIIGHNGAGKSTLLKVFSRITPPTEGEIEIKGRVSSLLEVGTGFNMELTGRENVYLNGSILGMSREEIDRKFNDIVEFSEVGEFIDTPVKRYSSGMFVKLAFAVSANLDPDILIVDEVLAVGDMKFQEKCLGKMSDVASDGRTVVYVSHSMRTIQQLCNRVIVLDHGQIIYDGNVDEGVKIYMDNTKEMELVNNLEDIKRSKGDGCNEYAKMLSLEILDKEECKYKKDEPLKFSVKWKANKDIENMCMRVVILYSDSTPAGMMTTKGHICGKKDEVVLTDFQCDISSLAPGKYIGKLVFYKVNEYGTFEHIDVVPNAFSFERIQDKDESNNMEWQHRWWGHSNLPEIKVLSQENDLDECS
;
A
#
# COMPACT_ATOMS: atom_id res chain seq x y z
N MET A 1 -36.72 22.96 12.36
CA MET A 1 -37.98 22.84 11.59
C MET A 1 -39.13 23.65 12.20
N TYR A 2 -39.25 23.80 13.53
CA TYR A 2 -40.30 24.54 14.24
C TYR A 2 -40.13 26.08 14.26
N LEU A 3 -38.99 26.62 13.83
CA LEU A 3 -38.72 28.07 13.79
C LEU A 3 -39.11 28.76 12.47
N SER A 4 -39.64 28.04 11.51
CA SER A 4 -40.05 28.57 10.21
C SER A 4 -41.56 28.30 10.00
N PRO A 5 -42.32 29.24 9.40
CA PRO A 5 -43.79 29.15 9.28
C PRO A 5 -44.23 28.24 8.15
N VAL A 6 -43.67 27.03 8.06
CA VAL A 6 -44.05 26.06 7.01
C VAL A 6 -45.42 25.45 7.29
N ALA A 7 -45.68 25.05 8.54
CA ALA A 7 -46.86 24.34 8.96
C ALA A 7 -47.91 25.21 9.67
N TYR A 8 -47.62 26.47 9.99
CA TYR A 8 -48.50 27.39 10.71
C TYR A 8 -48.42 28.81 10.15
N SER A 9 -49.38 29.67 10.49
CA SER A 9 -49.37 31.06 10.07
C SER A 9 -48.60 31.94 11.05
N SER A 10 -47.84 32.92 10.53
CA SER A 10 -47.12 33.91 11.36
C SER A 10 -48.01 34.66 12.37
N ASN A 11 -49.29 34.78 12.06
CA ASN A 11 -50.30 35.40 12.94
C ASN A 11 -50.57 34.60 14.21
N THR A 12 -50.13 33.35 14.31
CA THR A 12 -50.24 32.53 15.51
C THR A 12 -49.20 32.92 16.57
N ILE A 13 -48.20 33.74 16.18
CA ILE A 13 -47.15 34.18 17.08
C ILE A 13 -47.60 35.46 17.78
N PRO A 14 -47.48 35.55 19.15
CA PRO A 14 -47.82 36.73 19.89
C PRO A 14 -47.05 37.98 19.38
N GLU A 15 -47.71 39.10 19.28
CA GLU A 15 -47.17 40.37 18.73
C GLU A 15 -45.79 40.72 19.29
N LYS A 16 -45.57 40.47 20.59
CA LYS A 16 -44.27 40.72 21.29
C LYS A 16 -43.09 39.99 20.66
N TYR A 17 -43.30 38.85 19.95
CA TYR A 17 -42.24 38.03 19.36
C TYR A 17 -42.21 38.11 17.83
N GLN A 18 -43.17 38.78 17.19
CA GLN A 18 -43.24 38.85 15.71
C GLN A 18 -42.03 39.55 15.11
N LEU A 19 -41.53 40.58 15.76
CA LEU A 19 -40.33 41.31 15.30
C LEU A 19 -39.09 40.39 15.36
N LEU A 20 -38.91 39.65 16.44
CA LEU A 20 -37.79 38.70 16.60
C LEU A 20 -37.88 37.56 15.59
N TYR A 21 -39.11 37.09 15.33
CA TYR A 21 -39.37 36.07 14.35
C TYR A 21 -39.08 36.47 12.91
N SER A 22 -39.32 37.76 12.60
CA SER A 22 -39.02 38.35 11.28
C SER A 22 -37.52 38.39 10.92
N PHE A 23 -36.61 38.21 11.90
CA PHE A 23 -35.17 38.07 11.63
C PHE A 23 -34.78 36.70 11.07
N ASN A 24 -35.68 35.70 11.10
CA ASN A 24 -35.41 34.45 10.42
C ASN A 24 -35.59 34.60 8.91
N PRO A 25 -34.51 34.39 8.10
CA PRO A 25 -34.56 34.64 6.65
C PRO A 25 -35.58 33.78 5.90
N LEU A 26 -36.00 32.63 6.43
CA LEU A 26 -37.02 31.78 5.84
C LEU A 26 -38.44 32.34 6.00
N VAL A 27 -38.67 33.20 6.98
CA VAL A 27 -40.00 33.78 7.22
C VAL A 27 -40.43 34.69 6.08
N GLY A 28 -39.54 35.60 5.66
CA GLY A 28 -39.83 36.48 4.53
C GLY A 28 -40.05 35.76 3.21
N VAL A 29 -39.29 34.68 2.96
CA VAL A 29 -39.47 33.87 1.75
C VAL A 29 -40.81 33.16 1.77
N ILE A 30 -41.18 32.52 2.87
CA ILE A 30 -42.46 31.76 2.98
C ILE A 30 -43.66 32.70 2.97
N GLU A 31 -43.58 33.85 3.62
CA GLU A 31 -44.66 34.84 3.62
C GLU A 31 -44.83 35.53 2.25
N GLY A 32 -43.70 35.85 1.58
CA GLY A 32 -43.72 36.34 0.21
C GLY A 32 -44.35 35.33 -0.75
N PHE A 33 -44.04 34.07 -0.63
CA PHE A 33 -44.65 32.98 -1.42
C PHE A 33 -46.13 32.83 -1.15
N ARG A 34 -46.55 32.88 0.15
CA ARG A 34 -47.98 32.85 0.54
C ARG A 34 -48.74 34.06 0.02
N TRP A 35 -48.15 35.26 0.04
CA TRP A 35 -48.74 36.46 -0.51
C TRP A 35 -49.02 36.33 -2.02
N CYS A 36 -48.05 35.82 -2.79
CA CYS A 36 -48.20 35.56 -4.21
C CYS A 36 -49.34 34.61 -4.55
N ILE A 37 -49.53 33.56 -3.72
CA ILE A 37 -50.55 32.52 -3.98
C ILE A 37 -51.95 32.91 -3.46
N LEU A 38 -52.00 33.45 -2.25
CA LEU A 38 -53.29 33.61 -1.51
C LEU A 38 -53.91 35.03 -1.67
N GLN A 39 -53.12 36.04 -2.11
CA GLN A 39 -53.49 37.44 -2.36
C GLN A 39 -54.32 38.14 -1.24
N ASN A 40 -54.51 37.50 -0.11
CA ASN A 40 -55.43 37.92 0.96
C ASN A 40 -54.78 38.52 2.22
N LYS A 41 -53.49 38.89 2.18
CA LYS A 41 -52.75 39.45 3.30
C LYS A 41 -51.82 40.56 2.90
N GLU A 42 -51.58 41.51 3.81
CA GLU A 42 -50.53 42.52 3.65
C GLU A 42 -49.14 41.84 3.73
N LEU A 43 -48.27 42.20 2.79
CA LEU A 43 -46.92 41.67 2.73
C LEU A 43 -46.09 42.28 3.85
N ASN A 44 -45.45 41.45 4.70
CA ASN A 44 -44.51 41.94 5.68
C ASN A 44 -43.19 42.30 4.99
N LEU A 45 -43.08 43.55 4.54
CA LEU A 45 -41.91 44.09 3.80
C LEU A 45 -40.61 43.99 4.64
N PHE A 46 -40.71 44.06 5.96
CA PHE A 46 -39.55 43.97 6.85
C PHE A 46 -38.94 42.55 6.82
N ALA A 47 -39.76 41.52 6.94
CA ALA A 47 -39.29 40.14 6.86
C ALA A 47 -38.73 39.78 5.48
N VAL A 48 -39.35 40.27 4.42
CA VAL A 48 -38.85 40.10 3.02
C VAL A 48 -37.51 40.80 2.85
N GLY A 49 -37.37 42.05 3.36
CA GLY A 49 -36.10 42.79 3.33
C GLY A 49 -34.95 42.05 4.03
N ILE A 50 -35.22 41.50 5.19
CA ILE A 50 -34.23 40.69 5.91
C ILE A 50 -33.83 39.44 5.11
N SER A 51 -34.79 38.74 4.51
CA SER A 51 -34.51 37.57 3.66
C SER A 51 -33.61 37.90 2.49
N ILE A 52 -33.86 39.04 1.80
CA ILE A 52 -33.04 39.54 0.69
C ILE A 52 -31.60 39.84 1.18
N ILE A 53 -31.47 40.54 2.33
CA ILE A 53 -30.16 40.87 2.88
C ILE A 53 -29.38 39.56 3.20
N PHE A 54 -30.00 38.61 3.83
CA PHE A 54 -29.37 37.30 4.12
C PHE A 54 -28.97 36.55 2.86
N ALA A 55 -29.78 36.58 1.81
CA ALA A 55 -29.47 35.98 0.51
C ALA A 55 -28.26 36.65 -0.15
N ILE A 56 -28.19 37.98 -0.13
CA ILE A 56 -27.06 38.75 -0.69
C ILE A 56 -25.78 38.50 0.11
N VAL A 57 -25.86 38.55 1.42
CA VAL A 57 -24.69 38.27 2.31
C VAL A 57 -24.23 36.82 2.13
N GLY A 58 -25.15 35.86 2.08
CA GLY A 58 -24.85 34.46 1.83
C GLY A 58 -24.20 34.24 0.47
N LEU A 59 -24.67 34.93 -0.58
CA LEU A 59 -24.09 34.89 -1.91
C LEU A 59 -22.66 35.46 -1.92
N ILE A 60 -22.44 36.61 -1.29
CA ILE A 60 -21.11 37.25 -1.22
C ILE A 60 -20.14 36.38 -0.42
N LEU A 61 -20.57 35.82 0.71
CA LEU A 61 -19.75 34.90 1.51
C LEU A 61 -19.49 33.59 0.77
N GLY A 62 -20.50 33.07 0.06
CA GLY A 62 -20.37 31.87 -0.76
C GLY A 62 -19.37 32.07 -1.90
N ILE A 63 -19.44 33.18 -2.61
CA ILE A 63 -18.48 33.52 -3.68
C ILE A 63 -17.07 33.68 -3.12
N LYS A 64 -16.89 34.37 -1.98
CA LYS A 64 -15.57 34.51 -1.33
C LYS A 64 -15.02 33.18 -0.82
N PHE A 65 -15.88 32.35 -0.25
CA PHE A 65 -15.51 31.03 0.25
C PHE A 65 -15.16 30.11 -0.92
N PHE A 66 -15.98 30.10 -1.98
CA PHE A 66 -15.74 29.32 -3.18
C PHE A 66 -14.46 29.75 -3.89
N GLY A 67 -14.24 31.07 -4.05
CA GLY A 67 -13.00 31.61 -4.63
C GLY A 67 -11.74 31.21 -3.84
N LYS A 68 -11.83 31.12 -2.52
CA LYS A 68 -10.71 30.66 -1.68
C LYS A 68 -10.45 29.15 -1.82
N PHE A 69 -11.47 28.37 -2.10
CA PHE A 69 -11.35 26.92 -2.44
C PHE A 69 -10.99 26.71 -3.91
N GLU A 70 -11.47 27.55 -4.81
CA GLU A 70 -11.14 27.54 -6.23
C GLU A 70 -9.67 27.86 -6.46
N ASP A 71 -9.07 28.76 -5.68
CA ASP A 71 -7.62 29.04 -5.70
C ASP A 71 -6.78 27.79 -5.33
N THR A 72 -7.33 26.87 -4.55
CA THR A 72 -6.68 25.60 -4.23
C THR A 72 -6.96 24.51 -5.28
N PHE A 73 -8.15 24.51 -5.89
CA PHE A 73 -8.55 23.57 -6.96
C PHE A 73 -8.18 24.09 -8.35
N ALA A 74 -8.29 25.38 -8.59
CA ALA A 74 -7.94 26.01 -9.85
C ALA A 74 -6.43 26.24 -10.00
N ALA A 75 -5.65 26.28 -8.92
CA ALA A 75 -4.19 26.21 -9.03
C ALA A 75 -3.74 24.90 -9.71
N VAL A 76 -4.46 23.81 -9.50
CA VAL A 76 -4.19 22.53 -10.19
C VAL A 76 -4.74 22.51 -11.62
N LEU A 77 -5.85 23.18 -11.90
CA LEU A 77 -6.50 23.19 -13.24
C LEU A 77 -6.11 24.38 -14.10
N LEU A 78 -5.87 25.55 -13.52
CA LEU A 78 -5.54 26.79 -14.28
C LEU A 78 -4.06 26.94 -14.59
N ASP A 79 -3.15 26.27 -13.85
CA ASP A 79 -1.75 26.12 -14.29
C ASP A 79 -1.65 25.26 -15.56
N SER A 80 -2.62 24.37 -15.78
CA SER A 80 -2.73 23.62 -17.05
C SER A 80 -3.28 24.45 -18.23
N ILE A 81 -3.97 25.56 -17.98
CA ILE A 81 -4.63 26.37 -19.02
C ILE A 81 -3.95 27.73 -19.23
N LYS A 82 -3.21 28.26 -18.26
CA LYS A 82 -2.50 29.55 -18.32
C LYS A 82 -1.01 29.43 -18.55
N GLY A 83 -0.57 28.54 -19.41
CA GLY A 83 0.76 28.60 -20.04
C GLY A 83 0.96 29.87 -20.91
N GLY A 84 0.42 30.99 -20.48
CA GLY A 84 0.61 32.25 -21.18
C GLY A 84 0.14 33.46 -20.36
N PHE A 85 1.12 34.17 -19.87
CA PHE A 85 1.15 35.53 -19.28
C PHE A 85 1.45 35.64 -17.77
N GLY A 86 2.71 35.99 -17.48
CA GLY A 86 3.04 36.93 -16.42
C GLY A 86 3.57 36.37 -15.11
N LYS A 87 4.88 36.06 -15.07
CA LYS A 87 5.82 36.20 -13.93
C LYS A 87 5.25 36.35 -12.51
N ARG A 88 5.29 35.28 -11.75
CA ARG A 88 5.88 35.24 -10.41
C ARG A 88 6.52 33.86 -10.23
N LYS A 89 7.83 33.73 -10.52
CA LYS A 89 8.66 32.64 -10.09
C LYS A 89 8.70 32.68 -8.55
N LYS A 90 7.91 31.84 -7.88
CA LYS A 90 8.40 31.12 -6.73
C LYS A 90 9.17 29.95 -7.34
N ASP A 91 10.42 29.78 -6.95
CA ASP A 91 11.15 28.57 -7.21
C ASP A 91 10.40 27.42 -6.51
N ILE A 92 9.47 26.81 -7.23
CA ILE A 92 8.90 25.53 -6.86
C ILE A 92 9.93 24.55 -7.43
N ASP A 93 10.68 23.91 -6.56
CA ASP A 93 11.55 22.82 -6.96
C ASP A 93 10.68 21.80 -7.70
N GLU A 94 10.84 21.72 -9.01
CA GLU A 94 10.10 20.76 -9.85
C GLU A 94 10.55 19.36 -9.48
N PHE A 95 9.64 18.54 -8.98
CA PHE A 95 9.88 17.14 -8.69
C PHE A 95 9.40 16.26 -9.85
N TRP A 96 10.32 15.62 -10.53
CA TRP A 96 10.02 14.65 -11.58
C TRP A 96 9.76 13.27 -10.99
N ALA A 97 8.51 12.84 -10.98
CA ALA A 97 8.13 11.51 -10.53
C ALA A 97 8.62 10.40 -11.46
N LEU A 98 8.73 10.69 -12.76
CA LEU A 98 9.31 9.85 -13.81
C LEU A 98 10.15 10.74 -14.73
N LYS A 99 11.35 10.30 -15.11
CA LYS A 99 12.26 11.07 -15.95
C LYS A 99 12.93 10.17 -16.99
N ASN A 100 12.77 10.53 -18.27
CA ASN A 100 13.39 9.82 -19.40
C ASN A 100 13.10 8.30 -19.41
N ILE A 101 11.84 7.93 -19.17
CA ILE A 101 11.39 6.54 -19.25
C ILE A 101 11.11 6.19 -20.71
N SER A 102 11.81 5.17 -21.24
CA SER A 102 11.58 4.66 -22.60
C SER A 102 11.74 3.16 -22.63
N PHE A 103 10.71 2.41 -22.99
CA PHE A 103 10.76 0.97 -23.22
C PHE A 103 9.59 0.52 -24.08
N THR A 104 9.69 -0.68 -24.63
CA THR A 104 8.67 -1.30 -25.47
C THR A 104 8.20 -2.60 -24.83
N VAL A 105 6.90 -2.82 -24.82
CA VAL A 105 6.26 -4.05 -24.36
C VAL A 105 5.69 -4.77 -25.56
N ASN A 106 6.07 -6.03 -25.78
CA ASN A 106 5.56 -6.83 -26.86
C ASN A 106 4.34 -7.66 -26.41
N ARG A 107 3.54 -8.08 -27.36
CA ARG A 107 2.41 -8.97 -27.08
C ARG A 107 2.92 -10.28 -26.46
N GLY A 108 2.32 -10.67 -25.33
CA GLY A 108 2.71 -11.87 -24.59
C GLY A 108 3.84 -11.65 -23.57
N ASP A 109 4.39 -10.44 -23.46
CA ASP A 109 5.37 -10.12 -22.42
C ASP A 109 4.71 -10.14 -21.06
N ARG A 110 5.40 -10.71 -20.08
CA ARG A 110 5.04 -10.70 -18.67
C ARG A 110 6.10 -9.89 -17.91
N ILE A 111 5.81 -8.59 -17.75
CA ILE A 111 6.79 -7.64 -17.24
C ILE A 111 6.56 -7.39 -15.76
N GLY A 112 7.60 -7.56 -14.95
CA GLY A 112 7.64 -7.10 -13.56
C GLY A 112 8.19 -5.69 -13.47
N ILE A 113 7.53 -4.78 -12.74
CA ILE A 113 8.05 -3.46 -12.41
C ILE A 113 8.36 -3.45 -10.93
N ILE A 114 9.65 -3.32 -10.60
CA ILE A 114 10.15 -3.30 -9.23
C ILE A 114 10.90 -2.00 -8.95
N GLY A 115 11.02 -1.64 -7.67
CA GLY A 115 11.70 -0.42 -7.24
C GLY A 115 11.27 -0.04 -5.83
N HIS A 116 12.04 0.82 -5.15
CA HIS A 116 11.74 1.27 -3.80
C HIS A 116 10.46 2.12 -3.71
N ASN A 117 9.97 2.36 -2.50
CA ASN A 117 8.88 3.30 -2.29
C ASN A 117 9.31 4.70 -2.75
N GLY A 118 8.48 5.33 -3.60
CA GLY A 118 8.83 6.60 -4.23
C GLY A 118 9.60 6.50 -5.54
N ALA A 119 9.97 5.30 -6.03
CA ALA A 119 10.67 5.11 -7.30
C ALA A 119 9.84 5.47 -8.55
N GLY A 120 8.54 5.79 -8.41
CA GLY A 120 7.68 6.18 -9.52
C GLY A 120 6.74 5.08 -10.05
N LYS A 121 6.74 3.87 -9.46
CA LYS A 121 5.92 2.72 -9.91
C LYS A 121 4.44 3.06 -10.08
N SER A 122 3.80 3.58 -9.03
CA SER A 122 2.37 3.93 -9.07
C SER A 122 2.06 5.06 -10.07
N THR A 123 2.99 5.98 -10.29
CA THR A 123 2.86 7.03 -11.32
C THR A 123 2.90 6.41 -12.70
N LEU A 124 3.84 5.49 -12.96
CA LEU A 124 3.95 4.77 -14.21
C LEU A 124 2.69 3.95 -14.51
N LEU A 125 2.13 3.26 -13.50
CA LEU A 125 0.87 2.53 -13.65
C LEU A 125 -0.31 3.44 -13.99
N LYS A 126 -0.41 4.62 -13.40
CA LYS A 126 -1.45 5.61 -13.72
C LYS A 126 -1.33 6.11 -15.16
N VAL A 127 -0.11 6.26 -15.67
CA VAL A 127 0.13 6.61 -17.08
C VAL A 127 -0.28 5.47 -18.00
N PHE A 128 0.06 4.22 -17.70
CA PHE A 128 -0.37 3.05 -18.48
C PHE A 128 -1.89 2.85 -18.48
N SER A 129 -2.52 3.09 -17.34
CA SER A 129 -3.97 2.98 -17.20
C SER A 129 -4.72 4.18 -17.80
N ARG A 130 -4.01 5.15 -18.43
CA ARG A 130 -4.56 6.39 -18.99
C ARG A 130 -5.32 7.27 -17.98
N ILE A 131 -5.04 7.10 -16.70
CA ILE A 131 -5.58 7.91 -15.62
C ILE A 131 -4.90 9.29 -15.60
N THR A 132 -3.58 9.31 -15.84
CA THR A 132 -2.79 10.54 -15.87
C THR A 132 -2.02 10.61 -17.19
N PRO A 133 -2.15 11.70 -17.98
CA PRO A 133 -1.31 11.89 -19.14
C PRO A 133 0.14 12.18 -18.74
N PRO A 134 1.15 11.79 -19.55
CA PRO A 134 2.53 12.19 -19.31
C PRO A 134 2.67 13.71 -19.47
N THR A 135 3.54 14.35 -18.67
CA THR A 135 3.86 15.78 -18.78
C THR A 135 4.62 16.08 -20.05
N GLU A 136 5.56 15.22 -20.41
CA GLU A 136 6.36 15.24 -21.63
C GLU A 136 6.46 13.83 -22.20
N GLY A 137 6.74 13.73 -23.49
CA GLY A 137 6.81 12.45 -24.20
C GLY A 137 5.44 11.91 -24.58
N GLU A 138 5.41 10.63 -24.98
CA GLU A 138 4.22 9.96 -25.47
C GLU A 138 4.15 8.51 -25.01
N ILE A 139 2.93 7.97 -24.93
CA ILE A 139 2.67 6.57 -24.73
C ILE A 139 1.74 6.04 -25.81
N GLU A 140 2.17 5.02 -26.53
CA GLU A 140 1.36 4.33 -27.52
C GLU A 140 0.89 2.98 -26.96
N ILE A 141 -0.42 2.76 -26.92
CA ILE A 141 -1.02 1.53 -26.42
C ILE A 141 -1.95 0.95 -27.49
N LYS A 142 -1.68 -0.29 -27.90
CA LYS A 142 -2.47 -1.04 -28.87
C LYS A 142 -3.24 -2.15 -28.16
N GLY A 143 -4.58 -2.08 -28.23
CA GLY A 143 -5.47 -3.05 -27.60
C GLY A 143 -6.20 -2.50 -26.37
N ARG A 144 -7.02 -3.40 -25.78
CA ARG A 144 -7.82 -3.12 -24.58
C ARG A 144 -6.96 -3.32 -23.34
N VAL A 145 -6.81 -2.26 -22.55
CA VAL A 145 -6.11 -2.29 -21.24
C VAL A 145 -7.14 -2.48 -20.14
N SER A 146 -6.85 -3.36 -19.20
CA SER A 146 -7.56 -3.47 -17.93
C SER A 146 -6.58 -3.38 -16.77
N SER A 147 -6.97 -2.64 -15.74
CA SER A 147 -6.15 -2.44 -14.57
C SER A 147 -6.85 -2.99 -13.33
N LEU A 148 -6.14 -3.79 -12.54
CA LEU A 148 -6.58 -4.24 -11.23
C LEU A 148 -6.22 -3.26 -10.11
N LEU A 149 -5.84 -2.01 -10.44
CA LEU A 149 -5.47 -0.97 -9.47
C LEU A 149 -6.63 -0.59 -8.53
N GLU A 150 -7.85 -0.71 -9.01
CA GLU A 150 -9.05 -0.20 -8.33
C GLU A 150 -10.10 -1.30 -8.17
N VAL A 151 -9.73 -2.41 -7.53
CA VAL A 151 -10.67 -3.51 -7.25
C VAL A 151 -11.83 -2.99 -6.40
N GLY A 152 -13.05 -3.14 -6.91
CA GLY A 152 -14.29 -2.69 -6.24
C GLY A 152 -14.69 -1.24 -6.51
N THR A 153 -13.91 -0.48 -7.28
CA THR A 153 -14.34 0.84 -7.77
C THR A 153 -15.57 0.70 -8.65
N GLY A 154 -16.59 1.51 -8.37
CA GLY A 154 -17.89 1.43 -9.08
C GLY A 154 -18.90 0.45 -8.47
N PHE A 155 -18.58 -0.26 -7.39
CA PHE A 155 -19.60 -1.02 -6.66
C PHE A 155 -20.54 -0.07 -5.92
N ASN A 156 -21.83 -0.36 -6.01
CA ASN A 156 -22.87 0.34 -5.25
C ASN A 156 -23.32 -0.54 -4.07
N MET A 157 -23.19 -0.02 -2.86
CA MET A 157 -23.47 -0.74 -1.63
C MET A 157 -24.97 -1.10 -1.46
N GLU A 158 -25.87 -0.35 -2.13
CA GLU A 158 -27.33 -0.62 -2.07
C GLU A 158 -27.77 -1.72 -3.04
N LEU A 159 -26.97 -2.00 -4.06
CA LEU A 159 -27.24 -3.06 -5.03
C LEU A 159 -26.80 -4.44 -4.50
N THR A 160 -27.43 -5.47 -5.02
CA THR A 160 -27.04 -6.87 -4.78
C THR A 160 -25.69 -7.21 -5.39
N GLY A 161 -25.07 -8.31 -4.98
CA GLY A 161 -23.85 -8.82 -5.62
C GLY A 161 -24.04 -9.02 -7.12
N ARG A 162 -25.16 -9.61 -7.53
CA ARG A 162 -25.54 -9.81 -8.93
C ARG A 162 -25.55 -8.50 -9.71
N GLU A 163 -26.28 -7.52 -9.24
CA GLU A 163 -26.38 -6.21 -9.89
C GLU A 163 -25.01 -5.50 -9.96
N ASN A 164 -24.20 -5.66 -8.93
CA ASN A 164 -22.82 -5.12 -8.94
C ASN A 164 -21.90 -5.84 -9.95
N VAL A 165 -22.07 -7.14 -10.18
CA VAL A 165 -21.33 -7.86 -11.24
C VAL A 165 -21.64 -7.23 -12.60
N TYR A 166 -22.91 -6.96 -12.92
CA TYR A 166 -23.28 -6.30 -14.17
C TYR A 166 -22.81 -4.86 -14.25
N LEU A 167 -22.96 -4.10 -13.17
CA LEU A 167 -22.54 -2.70 -13.10
C LEU A 167 -21.04 -2.58 -13.29
N ASN A 168 -20.26 -3.31 -12.48
CA ASN A 168 -18.80 -3.25 -12.50
C ASN A 168 -18.22 -3.85 -13.78
N GLY A 169 -18.77 -4.99 -14.26
CA GLY A 169 -18.38 -5.58 -15.54
C GLY A 169 -18.56 -4.59 -16.70
N SER A 170 -19.67 -3.84 -16.71
CA SER A 170 -19.93 -2.81 -17.73
C SER A 170 -18.96 -1.62 -17.61
N ILE A 171 -18.65 -1.16 -16.39
CA ILE A 171 -17.66 -0.10 -16.14
C ILE A 171 -16.27 -0.53 -16.64
N LEU A 172 -15.90 -1.80 -16.41
CA LEU A 172 -14.65 -2.38 -16.89
C LEU A 172 -14.66 -2.71 -18.38
N GLY A 173 -15.79 -2.43 -19.06
CA GLY A 173 -15.93 -2.52 -20.52
C GLY A 173 -16.36 -3.88 -21.03
N MET A 174 -16.94 -4.77 -20.22
CA MET A 174 -17.60 -5.98 -20.70
C MET A 174 -18.95 -5.66 -21.35
N SER A 175 -19.28 -6.34 -22.47
CA SER A 175 -20.64 -6.30 -22.99
C SER A 175 -21.58 -7.11 -22.07
N ARG A 176 -22.88 -6.85 -22.15
CA ARG A 176 -23.86 -7.61 -21.38
C ARG A 176 -23.82 -9.10 -21.68
N GLU A 177 -23.68 -9.47 -22.96
CA GLU A 177 -23.55 -10.87 -23.39
C GLU A 177 -22.28 -11.52 -22.85
N GLU A 178 -21.19 -10.77 -22.73
CA GLU A 178 -19.94 -11.24 -22.13
C GLU A 178 -20.12 -11.48 -20.63
N ILE A 179 -20.80 -10.58 -19.93
CA ILE A 179 -21.11 -10.75 -18.51
C ILE A 179 -22.03 -11.95 -18.28
N ASP A 180 -23.11 -12.08 -19.07
CA ASP A 180 -24.04 -13.22 -18.99
C ASP A 180 -23.32 -14.58 -19.14
N ARG A 181 -22.40 -14.66 -20.11
CA ARG A 181 -21.60 -15.87 -20.36
C ARG A 181 -20.66 -16.21 -19.20
N LYS A 182 -20.04 -15.21 -18.58
CA LYS A 182 -19.03 -15.35 -17.52
C LYS A 182 -19.59 -15.30 -16.12
N PHE A 183 -20.89 -15.02 -15.97
CA PHE A 183 -21.51 -14.78 -14.68
C PHE A 183 -21.30 -15.93 -13.69
N ASN A 184 -21.51 -17.16 -14.14
CA ASN A 184 -21.35 -18.33 -13.29
C ASN A 184 -19.90 -18.54 -12.84
N ASP A 185 -18.94 -18.31 -13.74
CA ASP A 185 -17.50 -18.39 -13.42
C ASP A 185 -17.10 -17.32 -12.40
N ILE A 186 -17.65 -16.10 -12.54
CA ILE A 186 -17.40 -14.99 -11.59
C ILE A 186 -17.95 -15.36 -10.21
N VAL A 187 -19.18 -15.89 -10.14
CA VAL A 187 -19.81 -16.27 -8.87
C VAL A 187 -19.06 -17.42 -8.21
N GLU A 188 -18.71 -18.47 -8.96
CA GLU A 188 -17.94 -19.61 -8.47
C GLU A 188 -16.53 -19.19 -7.99
N PHE A 189 -15.86 -18.33 -8.75
CA PHE A 189 -14.55 -17.82 -8.37
C PHE A 189 -14.59 -17.01 -7.08
N SER A 190 -15.62 -16.18 -6.89
CA SER A 190 -15.76 -15.28 -5.74
C SER A 190 -16.16 -16.01 -4.44
N GLU A 191 -16.68 -17.24 -4.52
CA GLU A 191 -17.18 -18.01 -3.37
C GLU A 191 -18.33 -17.33 -2.59
N VAL A 192 -19.04 -16.36 -3.20
CA VAL A 192 -20.15 -15.64 -2.57
C VAL A 192 -21.52 -16.08 -3.10
N GLY A 193 -21.61 -17.25 -3.74
CA GLY A 193 -22.83 -17.73 -4.45
C GLY A 193 -24.10 -17.67 -3.64
N GLU A 194 -24.09 -18.10 -2.36
CA GLU A 194 -25.26 -18.06 -1.47
C GLU A 194 -25.76 -16.62 -1.17
N PHE A 195 -24.89 -15.63 -1.30
CA PHE A 195 -25.17 -14.22 -0.99
C PHE A 195 -25.29 -13.35 -2.23
N ILE A 196 -25.22 -13.91 -3.43
CA ILE A 196 -25.15 -13.13 -4.68
C ILE A 196 -26.35 -12.19 -4.86
N ASP A 197 -27.51 -12.54 -4.36
CA ASP A 197 -28.74 -11.75 -4.42
C ASP A 197 -28.98 -10.91 -3.15
N THR A 198 -27.96 -10.83 -2.26
CA THR A 198 -27.99 -9.98 -1.07
C THR A 198 -27.32 -8.63 -1.37
N PRO A 199 -27.84 -7.49 -0.86
CA PRO A 199 -27.18 -6.19 -1.00
C PRO A 199 -25.77 -6.18 -0.42
N VAL A 200 -24.82 -5.60 -1.17
CA VAL A 200 -23.38 -5.63 -0.86
C VAL A 200 -23.06 -4.94 0.48
N LYS A 201 -23.87 -4.00 0.94
CA LYS A 201 -23.74 -3.40 2.29
C LYS A 201 -23.79 -4.42 3.44
N ARG A 202 -24.29 -5.64 3.20
CA ARG A 202 -24.33 -6.73 4.18
C ARG A 202 -23.15 -7.70 4.04
N TYR A 203 -22.28 -7.51 3.05
CA TYR A 203 -21.12 -8.34 2.86
C TYR A 203 -20.06 -8.06 3.92
N SER A 204 -19.29 -9.09 4.28
CA SER A 204 -18.02 -8.86 4.97
C SER A 204 -17.04 -8.18 4.02
N SER A 205 -16.00 -7.52 4.55
CA SER A 205 -14.94 -6.93 3.73
C SER A 205 -14.28 -7.96 2.80
N GLY A 206 -14.11 -9.20 3.28
CA GLY A 206 -13.57 -10.29 2.47
C GLY A 206 -14.50 -10.69 1.31
N MET A 207 -15.82 -10.83 1.53
CA MET A 207 -16.78 -11.13 0.47
C MET A 207 -16.82 -10.03 -0.59
N PHE A 208 -16.82 -8.76 -0.16
CA PHE A 208 -16.80 -7.61 -1.06
C PHE A 208 -15.59 -7.68 -2.01
N VAL A 209 -14.40 -7.87 -1.44
CA VAL A 209 -13.17 -7.88 -2.22
C VAL A 209 -13.07 -9.13 -3.11
N LYS A 210 -13.50 -10.31 -2.63
CA LYS A 210 -13.56 -11.54 -3.43
C LYS A 210 -14.43 -11.37 -4.67
N LEU A 211 -15.64 -10.77 -4.52
CA LEU A 211 -16.52 -10.55 -5.66
C LEU A 211 -15.95 -9.51 -6.64
N ALA A 212 -15.44 -8.39 -6.13
CA ALA A 212 -14.84 -7.36 -6.96
C ALA A 212 -13.63 -7.87 -7.76
N PHE A 213 -12.77 -8.66 -7.11
CA PHE A 213 -11.65 -9.30 -7.79
C PHE A 213 -12.12 -10.34 -8.82
N ALA A 214 -13.15 -11.13 -8.51
CA ALA A 214 -13.69 -12.13 -9.42
C ALA A 214 -14.17 -11.51 -10.74
N VAL A 215 -14.85 -10.35 -10.69
CA VAL A 215 -15.25 -9.62 -11.90
C VAL A 215 -14.01 -9.24 -12.71
N SER A 216 -13.02 -8.61 -12.05
CA SER A 216 -11.81 -8.12 -12.72
C SER A 216 -10.93 -9.24 -13.28
N ALA A 217 -10.82 -10.38 -12.58
CA ALA A 217 -10.04 -11.54 -13.01
C ALA A 217 -10.65 -12.31 -14.19
N ASN A 218 -11.94 -12.11 -14.48
CA ASN A 218 -12.64 -12.71 -15.60
C ASN A 218 -12.77 -11.76 -16.80
N LEU A 219 -12.08 -10.63 -16.81
CA LEU A 219 -11.92 -9.79 -17.99
C LEU A 219 -11.02 -10.48 -19.02
N ASP A 220 -11.22 -10.15 -20.29
CA ASP A 220 -10.37 -10.57 -21.40
C ASP A 220 -9.67 -9.36 -22.06
N PRO A 221 -8.73 -8.68 -21.36
CA PRO A 221 -7.99 -7.59 -21.96
C PRO A 221 -6.81 -8.13 -22.80
N ASP A 222 -6.34 -7.31 -23.76
CA ASP A 222 -5.09 -7.56 -24.45
C ASP A 222 -3.88 -7.29 -23.54
N ILE A 223 -4.03 -6.31 -22.61
CA ILE A 223 -3.02 -5.88 -21.65
C ILE A 223 -3.66 -5.83 -20.25
N LEU A 224 -3.14 -6.62 -19.34
CA LEU A 224 -3.56 -6.65 -17.95
C LEU A 224 -2.50 -5.97 -17.05
N ILE A 225 -2.92 -4.98 -16.28
CA ILE A 225 -2.07 -4.30 -15.30
C ILE A 225 -2.48 -4.79 -13.91
N VAL A 226 -1.51 -5.34 -13.17
CA VAL A 226 -1.70 -5.93 -11.84
C VAL A 226 -0.82 -5.20 -10.84
N ASP A 227 -1.41 -4.63 -9.80
CA ASP A 227 -0.71 -4.04 -8.67
C ASP A 227 -0.74 -5.00 -7.47
N GLU A 228 -0.09 -4.65 -6.38
CA GLU A 228 0.01 -5.40 -5.12
C GLU A 228 -1.30 -5.97 -4.57
N VAL A 229 -2.44 -5.62 -5.14
CA VAL A 229 -3.80 -6.03 -4.74
C VAL A 229 -4.03 -7.55 -4.76
N LEU A 230 -3.07 -8.36 -5.25
CA LEU A 230 -3.15 -9.84 -5.17
C LEU A 230 -3.10 -10.40 -3.74
N ALA A 231 -2.70 -9.60 -2.75
CA ALA A 231 -2.67 -9.96 -1.33
C ALA A 231 -4.04 -9.88 -0.63
N VAL A 232 -5.14 -9.96 -1.39
CA VAL A 232 -6.51 -9.80 -0.90
C VAL A 232 -7.16 -11.13 -0.54
N GLY A 233 -7.91 -11.14 0.55
CA GLY A 233 -8.61 -12.33 1.02
C GLY A 233 -7.75 -13.26 1.88
N ASP A 234 -8.20 -14.48 2.06
CA ASP A 234 -7.45 -15.53 2.76
C ASP A 234 -6.38 -16.18 1.85
N MET A 235 -5.46 -16.94 2.44
CA MET A 235 -4.35 -17.56 1.70
C MET A 235 -4.84 -18.45 0.53
N LYS A 236 -5.94 -19.18 0.73
CA LYS A 236 -6.51 -20.06 -0.30
C LYS A 236 -7.03 -19.25 -1.50
N PHE A 237 -7.65 -18.12 -1.24
CA PHE A 237 -8.14 -17.23 -2.29
C PHE A 237 -6.97 -16.54 -3.02
N GLN A 238 -5.90 -16.16 -2.30
CA GLN A 238 -4.68 -15.61 -2.90
C GLN A 238 -4.02 -16.62 -3.86
N GLU A 239 -3.91 -17.90 -3.47
CA GLU A 239 -3.40 -18.96 -4.36
C GLU A 239 -4.28 -19.11 -5.61
N LYS A 240 -5.61 -19.06 -5.46
CA LYS A 240 -6.57 -19.11 -6.56
C LYS A 240 -6.40 -17.91 -7.51
N CYS A 241 -6.17 -16.70 -6.97
CA CYS A 241 -5.88 -15.51 -7.75
C CYS A 241 -4.56 -15.65 -8.55
N LEU A 242 -3.49 -16.12 -7.91
CA LEU A 242 -2.20 -16.34 -8.56
C LEU A 242 -2.31 -17.40 -9.68
N GLY A 243 -3.04 -18.48 -9.44
CA GLY A 243 -3.33 -19.50 -10.45
C GLY A 243 -4.03 -18.90 -11.67
N LYS A 244 -5.11 -18.15 -11.46
CA LYS A 244 -5.84 -17.47 -12.54
C LYS A 244 -4.96 -16.51 -13.34
N MET A 245 -4.08 -15.76 -12.65
CA MET A 245 -3.14 -14.84 -13.32
C MET A 245 -2.10 -15.59 -14.14
N SER A 246 -1.64 -16.76 -13.67
CA SER A 246 -0.74 -17.63 -14.42
C SER A 246 -1.40 -18.17 -15.69
N ASP A 247 -2.68 -18.56 -15.62
CA ASP A 247 -3.46 -19.03 -16.78
C ASP A 247 -3.60 -17.91 -17.82
N VAL A 248 -3.99 -16.70 -17.39
CA VAL A 248 -4.09 -15.51 -18.24
C VAL A 248 -2.76 -15.20 -18.94
N ALA A 249 -1.66 -15.33 -18.21
CA ALA A 249 -0.31 -15.12 -18.74
C ALA A 249 0.09 -16.22 -19.74
N SER A 250 -0.38 -17.45 -19.56
CA SER A 250 -0.10 -18.60 -20.46
C SER A 250 -0.88 -18.51 -21.78
N ASP A 251 -2.02 -17.81 -21.80
CA ASP A 251 -2.83 -17.57 -23.01
C ASP A 251 -2.20 -16.56 -24.00
N GLY A 252 -0.96 -16.13 -23.77
CA GLY A 252 -0.22 -15.19 -24.63
C GLY A 252 -0.67 -13.73 -24.52
N ARG A 253 -1.33 -13.37 -23.42
CA ARG A 253 -1.70 -11.99 -23.11
C ARG A 253 -0.52 -11.25 -22.49
N THR A 254 -0.50 -9.94 -22.70
CA THR A 254 0.51 -9.09 -22.08
C THR A 254 0.11 -8.76 -20.65
N VAL A 255 1.01 -8.97 -19.69
CA VAL A 255 0.76 -8.68 -18.28
C VAL A 255 1.86 -7.81 -17.71
N VAL A 256 1.47 -6.74 -17.03
CA VAL A 256 2.37 -5.84 -16.30
C VAL A 256 2.10 -6.01 -14.82
N TYR A 257 3.05 -6.57 -14.09
CA TYR A 257 3.00 -6.77 -12.65
C TYR A 257 3.79 -5.71 -11.92
N VAL A 258 3.18 -5.09 -10.90
CA VAL A 258 3.90 -4.28 -9.94
C VAL A 258 3.79 -4.94 -8.58
N SER A 259 4.90 -5.35 -8.00
CA SER A 259 4.91 -6.04 -6.72
C SER A 259 6.18 -5.74 -5.93
N HIS A 260 6.04 -5.73 -4.61
CA HIS A 260 7.18 -5.76 -3.69
C HIS A 260 7.64 -7.20 -3.37
N SER A 261 6.88 -8.22 -3.78
CA SER A 261 7.24 -9.62 -3.63
C SER A 261 8.12 -10.08 -4.79
N MET A 262 9.42 -10.15 -4.57
CA MET A 262 10.37 -10.65 -5.58
C MET A 262 10.04 -12.08 -6.00
N ARG A 263 9.55 -12.90 -5.07
CA ARG A 263 9.10 -14.26 -5.36
C ARG A 263 7.98 -14.30 -6.40
N THR A 264 6.98 -13.42 -6.27
CA THR A 264 5.88 -13.32 -7.23
C THR A 264 6.38 -12.88 -8.60
N ILE A 265 7.28 -11.89 -8.64
CA ILE A 265 7.90 -11.41 -9.88
C ILE A 265 8.69 -12.52 -10.58
N GLN A 266 9.51 -13.28 -9.84
CA GLN A 266 10.28 -14.40 -10.39
C GLN A 266 9.41 -15.55 -10.88
N GLN A 267 8.25 -15.78 -10.28
CA GLN A 267 7.32 -16.85 -10.70
C GLN A 267 6.50 -16.49 -11.92
N LEU A 268 6.04 -15.24 -12.02
CA LEU A 268 5.05 -14.84 -13.01
C LEU A 268 5.65 -14.09 -14.21
N CYS A 269 6.80 -13.45 -14.06
CA CYS A 269 7.37 -12.58 -15.09
C CYS A 269 8.49 -13.27 -15.89
N ASN A 270 8.65 -12.85 -17.13
CA ASN A 270 9.78 -13.25 -17.99
C ASN A 270 10.76 -12.10 -18.26
N ARG A 271 10.39 -10.86 -17.87
CA ARG A 271 11.19 -9.66 -17.99
C ARG A 271 10.92 -8.76 -16.80
N VAL A 272 11.91 -8.01 -16.34
CA VAL A 272 11.76 -7.06 -15.26
C VAL A 272 12.33 -5.70 -15.62
N ILE A 273 11.64 -4.66 -15.17
CA ILE A 273 12.09 -3.27 -15.23
C ILE A 273 12.32 -2.81 -13.79
N VAL A 274 13.53 -2.38 -13.49
CA VAL A 274 13.89 -1.83 -12.19
C VAL A 274 13.86 -0.32 -12.26
N LEU A 275 13.01 0.28 -11.44
CA LEU A 275 12.88 1.72 -11.30
C LEU A 275 13.60 2.21 -10.05
N ASP A 276 14.36 3.28 -10.20
CA ASP A 276 14.94 4.01 -9.10
C ASP A 276 14.87 5.52 -9.36
N HIS A 277 14.38 6.29 -8.36
CA HIS A 277 14.23 7.75 -8.44
C HIS A 277 13.61 8.25 -9.76
N GLY A 278 12.56 7.54 -10.24
CA GLY A 278 11.83 7.89 -11.45
C GLY A 278 12.56 7.54 -12.76
N GLN A 279 13.62 6.76 -12.73
CA GLN A 279 14.38 6.33 -13.91
C GLN A 279 14.44 4.80 -14.00
N ILE A 280 14.59 4.27 -15.22
CA ILE A 280 14.88 2.85 -15.43
C ILE A 280 16.38 2.64 -15.24
N ILE A 281 16.77 1.82 -14.26
CA ILE A 281 18.15 1.44 -14.02
C ILE A 281 18.50 0.07 -14.64
N TYR A 282 17.47 -0.76 -14.89
CA TYR A 282 17.64 -2.05 -15.56
C TYR A 282 16.34 -2.46 -16.28
N ASP A 283 16.48 -3.10 -17.42
CA ASP A 283 15.41 -3.68 -18.22
C ASP A 283 15.92 -4.97 -18.87
N GLY A 284 15.44 -6.12 -18.42
CA GLY A 284 15.95 -7.40 -18.92
C GLY A 284 15.50 -8.63 -18.14
N ASN A 285 16.40 -9.58 -17.95
CA ASN A 285 16.15 -10.84 -17.25
C ASN A 285 15.70 -10.64 -15.80
N VAL A 286 14.75 -11.45 -15.34
CA VAL A 286 14.13 -11.31 -14.01
C VAL A 286 15.14 -11.53 -12.89
N ASP A 287 15.94 -12.59 -12.94
CA ASP A 287 16.86 -12.92 -11.84
C ASP A 287 17.97 -11.87 -11.70
N GLU A 288 18.48 -11.36 -12.83
CA GLU A 288 19.47 -10.31 -12.85
C GLU A 288 18.90 -8.97 -12.35
N GLY A 289 17.70 -8.59 -12.81
CA GLY A 289 17.06 -7.36 -12.34
C GLY A 289 16.69 -7.40 -10.86
N VAL A 290 16.24 -8.54 -10.34
CA VAL A 290 16.01 -8.73 -8.91
C VAL A 290 17.33 -8.61 -8.13
N LYS A 291 18.43 -9.16 -8.65
CA LYS A 291 19.76 -9.01 -8.02
C LYS A 291 20.19 -7.53 -7.98
N ILE A 292 20.07 -6.80 -9.07
CA ILE A 292 20.38 -5.36 -9.13
C ILE A 292 19.51 -4.56 -8.12
N TYR A 293 18.21 -4.85 -8.06
CA TYR A 293 17.31 -4.22 -7.09
C TYR A 293 17.73 -4.48 -5.65
N MET A 294 18.12 -5.71 -5.35
CA MET A 294 18.58 -6.11 -4.02
C MET A 294 19.94 -5.51 -3.67
N ASP A 295 20.86 -5.38 -4.65
CA ASP A 295 22.19 -4.82 -4.44
C ASP A 295 22.14 -3.30 -4.16
N ASN A 296 21.16 -2.61 -4.74
CA ASN A 296 20.92 -1.18 -4.48
C ASN A 296 20.23 -0.91 -3.12
N THR A 297 19.87 -1.98 -2.36
CA THR A 297 19.23 -1.83 -1.06
C THR A 297 20.29 -1.53 -0.01
N LYS A 298 20.38 -0.28 0.43
CA LYS A 298 21.24 0.31 1.48
C LYS A 298 22.71 -0.16 1.48
N GLU A 299 23.61 0.79 1.37
CA GLU A 299 25.03 0.59 1.73
C GLU A 299 25.11 -0.05 3.12
N MET A 300 25.96 -1.07 3.24
CA MET A 300 26.20 -1.75 4.51
C MET A 300 27.12 -0.84 5.34
N GLU A 301 26.53 -0.13 6.30
CA GLU A 301 27.25 0.78 7.18
C GLU A 301 27.59 0.08 8.49
N LEU A 302 28.80 0.31 9.01
CA LEU A 302 29.24 -0.19 10.32
C LEU A 302 28.54 0.54 11.46
N VAL A 303 28.20 1.81 11.26
CA VAL A 303 27.48 2.64 12.23
C VAL A 303 26.17 3.10 11.62
N ASN A 304 25.07 2.73 12.23
CA ASN A 304 23.73 3.08 11.76
C ASN A 304 23.05 4.03 12.75
N ASN A 305 22.60 5.19 12.27
CA ASN A 305 21.73 6.07 13.05
C ASN A 305 20.31 5.50 13.03
N LEU A 306 19.78 5.17 14.20
CA LEU A 306 18.43 4.59 14.36
C LEU A 306 17.38 5.64 14.72
N GLU A 307 17.76 6.87 15.07
CA GLU A 307 16.81 7.93 15.48
C GLU A 307 15.88 8.34 14.35
N ASP A 308 16.42 8.44 13.13
CA ASP A 308 15.71 8.92 11.95
C ASP A 308 14.88 7.83 11.26
N ILE A 309 15.06 6.56 11.66
CA ILE A 309 14.29 5.45 11.11
C ILE A 309 12.85 5.54 11.59
N LYS A 310 11.91 5.63 10.64
CA LYS A 310 10.47 5.70 10.93
C LYS A 310 10.01 4.40 11.60
N ARG A 311 9.50 4.51 12.84
CA ARG A 311 8.88 3.39 13.56
C ARG A 311 7.53 3.05 12.94
N SER A 312 7.20 1.76 12.89
CA SER A 312 5.88 1.31 12.40
C SER A 312 4.79 1.70 13.40
N LYS A 313 3.79 2.47 12.97
CA LYS A 313 2.65 2.88 13.82
C LYS A 313 1.75 1.71 14.26
N GLY A 314 1.88 0.54 13.61
CA GLY A 314 1.06 -0.65 13.87
C GLY A 314 1.58 -1.56 14.97
N ASP A 315 2.83 -1.38 15.41
CA ASP A 315 3.49 -2.32 16.35
C ASP A 315 3.16 -2.06 17.83
N GLY A 316 2.29 -1.08 18.15
CA GLY A 316 1.83 -0.83 19.52
C GLY A 316 2.94 -0.48 20.51
N CYS A 317 4.02 0.18 20.07
CA CYS A 317 5.17 0.53 20.87
C CYS A 317 4.79 1.52 21.98
N ASN A 318 5.23 1.27 23.21
CA ASN A 318 4.95 2.13 24.37
C ASN A 318 6.03 3.20 24.61
N GLU A 319 7.09 3.21 23.83
CA GLU A 319 8.19 4.18 23.86
C GLU A 319 8.90 4.32 25.24
N TYR A 320 8.89 3.27 26.08
CA TYR A 320 9.60 3.28 27.37
C TYR A 320 11.11 3.32 27.19
N ALA A 321 11.63 2.85 26.06
CA ALA A 321 13.01 3.04 25.61
C ALA A 321 13.02 3.37 24.12
N LYS A 322 14.09 4.04 23.66
CA LYS A 322 14.32 4.39 22.26
C LYS A 322 15.74 4.02 21.86
N MET A 323 15.90 3.20 20.82
CA MET A 323 17.20 2.91 20.20
C MET A 323 17.66 4.14 19.40
N LEU A 324 18.93 4.55 19.63
CA LEU A 324 19.51 5.78 19.06
C LEU A 324 20.47 5.43 17.92
N SER A 325 21.39 4.50 18.14
CA SER A 325 22.35 4.07 17.13
C SER A 325 22.74 2.61 17.33
N LEU A 326 23.25 2.00 16.27
CA LEU A 326 23.84 0.67 16.27
C LEU A 326 25.22 0.76 15.63
N GLU A 327 26.18 0.09 16.22
CA GLU A 327 27.54 -0.06 15.72
C GLU A 327 27.91 -1.55 15.62
N ILE A 328 28.42 -1.96 14.44
CA ILE A 328 28.95 -3.32 14.25
C ILE A 328 30.35 -3.38 14.86
N LEU A 329 30.58 -4.42 15.67
CA LEU A 329 31.82 -4.60 16.40
C LEU A 329 32.77 -5.57 15.67
N ASP A 330 34.08 -5.42 15.90
CA ASP A 330 35.13 -6.34 15.46
C ASP A 330 35.24 -6.56 13.93
N LYS A 331 34.74 -5.62 13.10
CA LYS A 331 34.77 -5.72 11.64
C LYS A 331 35.06 -4.39 10.97
N GLU A 332 35.73 -4.43 9.84
CA GLU A 332 35.93 -3.30 8.94
C GLU A 332 34.87 -3.27 7.80
N GLU A 333 34.29 -4.42 7.50
CA GLU A 333 33.19 -4.58 6.54
C GLU A 333 32.10 -5.48 7.15
N CYS A 334 30.85 -5.23 6.79
CA CYS A 334 29.69 -6.02 7.24
C CYS A 334 29.59 -7.39 6.53
N LYS A 335 30.73 -8.10 6.38
CA LYS A 335 30.83 -9.41 5.75
C LYS A 335 31.24 -10.47 6.75
N TYR A 336 30.54 -11.60 6.74
CA TYR A 336 30.70 -12.68 7.71
C TYR A 336 30.87 -14.03 7.03
N LYS A 337 31.80 -14.84 7.55
CA LYS A 337 31.92 -16.27 7.22
C LYS A 337 30.97 -17.09 8.12
N LYS A 338 30.83 -18.39 7.80
CA LYS A 338 29.93 -19.30 8.51
C LYS A 338 30.10 -19.32 10.02
N ASP A 339 31.36 -19.41 10.48
CA ASP A 339 31.69 -19.55 11.88
C ASP A 339 31.91 -18.23 12.61
N GLU A 340 31.72 -17.11 11.95
CA GLU A 340 31.90 -15.78 12.51
C GLU A 340 30.57 -15.29 13.13
N PRO A 341 30.53 -15.00 14.44
CA PRO A 341 29.34 -14.42 15.05
C PRO A 341 29.18 -12.95 14.66
N LEU A 342 27.94 -12.55 14.48
CA LEU A 342 27.58 -11.15 14.31
C LEU A 342 27.57 -10.46 15.67
N LYS A 343 28.46 -9.47 15.87
CA LYS A 343 28.55 -8.68 17.10
C LYS A 343 28.20 -7.23 16.81
N PHE A 344 27.37 -6.64 17.64
CA PHE A 344 27.00 -5.24 17.52
C PHE A 344 26.65 -4.62 18.87
N SER A 345 26.83 -3.32 18.98
CA SER A 345 26.47 -2.50 20.13
C SER A 345 25.26 -1.63 19.80
N VAL A 346 24.30 -1.55 20.70
CA VAL A 346 23.13 -0.68 20.57
C VAL A 346 23.16 0.37 21.66
N LYS A 347 23.20 1.63 21.25
CA LYS A 347 23.01 2.78 22.14
C LYS A 347 21.52 3.11 22.18
N TRP A 348 20.96 3.17 23.39
CA TRP A 348 19.54 3.44 23.60
C TRP A 348 19.30 4.30 24.83
N LYS A 349 18.20 5.02 24.86
CA LYS A 349 17.77 5.88 25.96
C LYS A 349 16.55 5.29 26.64
N ALA A 350 16.58 5.21 27.97
CA ALA A 350 15.45 4.84 28.78
C ALA A 350 14.60 6.08 29.09
N ASN A 351 13.32 6.07 28.72
CA ASN A 351 12.36 7.12 29.02
C ASN A 351 11.62 6.87 30.35
N LYS A 352 11.71 5.64 30.88
CA LYS A 352 11.22 5.20 32.20
C LYS A 352 12.19 4.20 32.79
N ASP A 353 12.04 3.91 34.09
CA ASP A 353 12.76 2.81 34.72
C ASP A 353 12.34 1.48 34.08
N ILE A 354 13.31 0.73 33.59
CA ILE A 354 13.12 -0.54 32.87
C ILE A 354 13.87 -1.63 33.62
N GLU A 355 13.14 -2.71 33.90
CA GLU A 355 13.66 -3.94 34.42
C GLU A 355 13.28 -5.09 33.51
N ASN A 356 14.21 -6.03 33.27
CA ASN A 356 13.97 -7.26 32.50
C ASN A 356 13.44 -7.05 31.06
N MET A 357 13.97 -6.06 30.35
CA MET A 357 13.72 -5.91 28.92
C MET A 357 14.48 -6.97 28.12
N CYS A 358 13.88 -7.44 27.05
CA CYS A 358 14.45 -8.38 26.10
C CYS A 358 14.73 -7.70 24.76
N MET A 359 15.78 -8.18 24.07
CA MET A 359 16.04 -7.86 22.67
C MET A 359 15.62 -9.06 21.79
N ARG A 360 14.96 -8.77 20.70
CA ARG A 360 14.72 -9.69 19.59
C ARG A 360 15.37 -9.14 18.33
N VAL A 361 16.17 -9.98 17.69
CA VAL A 361 16.77 -9.72 16.38
C VAL A 361 16.05 -10.62 15.38
N VAL A 362 15.33 -10.01 14.42
CA VAL A 362 14.72 -10.73 13.31
C VAL A 362 15.60 -10.53 12.10
N ILE A 363 16.10 -11.61 11.55
CA ILE A 363 16.90 -11.60 10.34
C ILE A 363 15.96 -11.82 9.15
N LEU A 364 16.00 -10.88 8.22
CA LEU A 364 15.26 -10.92 6.97
C LEU A 364 16.27 -11.09 5.83
N TYR A 365 15.91 -11.85 4.82
CA TYR A 365 16.65 -11.83 3.56
C TYR A 365 16.39 -10.51 2.84
N SER A 366 17.19 -10.16 1.86
CA SER A 366 17.12 -8.87 1.14
C SER A 366 15.74 -8.58 0.52
N ASP A 367 14.95 -9.62 0.21
CA ASP A 367 13.55 -9.51 -0.28
C ASP A 367 12.51 -9.36 0.85
N SER A 368 12.96 -9.13 2.10
CA SER A 368 12.14 -9.04 3.30
C SER A 368 11.51 -10.37 3.76
N THR A 369 11.85 -11.51 3.16
CA THR A 369 11.41 -12.81 3.67
C THR A 369 12.12 -13.14 4.99
N PRO A 370 11.42 -13.68 6.02
CA PRO A 370 12.06 -14.08 7.28
C PRO A 370 13.05 -15.22 7.07
N ALA A 371 14.30 -15.02 7.50
CA ALA A 371 15.35 -16.04 7.50
C ALA A 371 15.54 -16.67 8.88
N GLY A 372 15.28 -15.91 9.96
CA GLY A 372 15.39 -16.41 11.31
C GLY A 372 15.14 -15.35 12.38
N MET A 373 15.11 -15.79 13.64
CA MET A 373 14.89 -14.91 14.78
C MET A 373 15.72 -15.38 15.97
N MET A 374 16.32 -14.41 16.67
CA MET A 374 17.06 -14.63 17.92
C MET A 374 16.51 -13.73 19.02
N THR A 375 16.55 -14.19 20.27
CA THR A 375 16.06 -13.43 21.43
C THR A 375 16.99 -13.55 22.62
N THR A 376 17.09 -12.49 23.42
CA THR A 376 17.73 -12.57 24.74
C THR A 376 16.75 -13.10 25.78
N LYS A 377 17.29 -13.65 26.87
CA LYS A 377 16.50 -14.16 28.02
C LYS A 377 16.26 -13.10 29.12
N GLY A 378 16.03 -11.84 28.76
CA GLY A 378 15.88 -10.75 29.74
C GLY A 378 17.23 -10.13 30.15
N HIS A 379 17.24 -9.37 31.24
CA HIS A 379 18.41 -8.73 31.87
C HIS A 379 18.87 -7.39 31.27
N ILE A 380 18.15 -6.79 30.33
CA ILE A 380 18.44 -5.43 29.90
C ILE A 380 17.68 -4.49 30.84
N CYS A 381 18.41 -3.64 31.55
CA CYS A 381 17.86 -2.70 32.51
C CYS A 381 18.38 -1.30 32.25
N GLY A 382 17.61 -0.27 32.61
CA GLY A 382 18.02 1.12 32.50
C GLY A 382 17.16 2.00 33.39
N LYS A 383 17.75 3.06 33.97
CA LYS A 383 17.03 4.05 34.74
C LYS A 383 16.51 5.17 33.84
N LYS A 384 15.43 5.79 34.28
CA LYS A 384 14.84 6.92 33.56
C LYS A 384 15.88 7.98 33.17
N ASP A 385 15.83 8.45 31.93
CA ASP A 385 16.71 9.43 31.30
C ASP A 385 18.19 8.99 31.14
N GLU A 386 18.50 7.73 31.44
CA GLU A 386 19.82 7.15 31.23
C GLU A 386 20.01 6.75 29.76
N VAL A 387 21.22 6.99 29.23
CA VAL A 387 21.66 6.48 27.93
C VAL A 387 22.58 5.31 28.18
N VAL A 388 22.16 4.13 27.69
CA VAL A 388 22.83 2.85 27.93
C VAL A 388 23.40 2.34 26.62
N LEU A 389 24.58 1.74 26.68
CA LEU A 389 25.22 0.98 25.61
C LEU A 389 25.14 -0.50 25.98
N THR A 390 24.66 -1.33 25.06
CA THR A 390 24.50 -2.76 25.28
C THR A 390 25.05 -3.54 24.09
N ASP A 391 25.97 -4.46 24.37
CA ASP A 391 26.60 -5.28 23.33
C ASP A 391 25.85 -6.61 23.18
N PHE A 392 25.71 -7.04 21.93
CA PHE A 392 25.01 -8.26 21.55
C PHE A 392 25.90 -9.13 20.65
N GLN A 393 25.75 -10.44 20.80
CA GLN A 393 26.36 -11.42 19.91
C GLN A 393 25.28 -12.38 19.39
N CYS A 394 25.24 -12.56 18.09
CA CYS A 394 24.30 -13.40 17.37
C CYS A 394 25.04 -14.50 16.63
N ASP A 395 24.58 -15.74 16.78
CA ASP A 395 25.06 -16.87 15.99
C ASP A 395 24.30 -16.89 14.65
N ILE A 396 25.02 -16.66 13.55
CA ILE A 396 24.49 -16.62 12.19
C ILE A 396 24.98 -17.81 11.34
N SER A 397 25.56 -18.84 11.95
CA SER A 397 26.16 -20.00 11.27
C SER A 397 25.18 -20.79 10.42
N SER A 398 23.89 -20.77 10.78
CA SER A 398 22.81 -21.44 10.04
C SER A 398 22.27 -20.66 8.85
N LEU A 399 22.70 -19.40 8.66
CA LEU A 399 22.27 -18.64 7.50
C LEU A 399 23.02 -19.09 6.25
N ALA A 400 22.28 -19.17 5.14
CA ALA A 400 22.85 -19.40 3.82
C ALA A 400 23.66 -18.17 3.34
N PRO A 401 24.60 -18.33 2.39
CA PRO A 401 25.29 -17.18 1.79
C PRO A 401 24.31 -16.21 1.16
N GLY A 402 24.45 -14.90 1.43
CA GLY A 402 23.57 -13.86 0.90
C GLY A 402 23.55 -12.58 1.72
N LYS A 403 22.75 -11.61 1.27
CA LYS A 403 22.57 -10.33 1.95
C LYS A 403 21.34 -10.36 2.85
N TYR A 404 21.53 -9.90 4.08
CA TYR A 404 20.52 -9.92 5.13
C TYR A 404 20.31 -8.55 5.75
N ILE A 405 19.11 -8.35 6.29
CA ILE A 405 18.70 -7.15 7.00
C ILE A 405 18.28 -7.54 8.41
N GLY A 406 18.76 -6.81 9.41
CA GLY A 406 18.39 -6.99 10.81
C GLY A 406 17.28 -6.02 11.23
N LYS A 407 16.15 -6.56 11.73
CA LYS A 407 15.10 -5.80 12.44
C LYS A 407 15.32 -5.99 13.93
N LEU A 408 15.36 -4.89 14.69
CA LEU A 408 15.53 -4.92 16.15
C LEU A 408 14.20 -4.63 16.85
N VAL A 409 13.94 -5.37 17.91
CA VAL A 409 12.75 -5.21 18.73
C VAL A 409 13.12 -5.27 20.21
N PHE A 410 12.90 -4.16 20.93
CA PHE A 410 12.85 -4.18 22.39
C PHE A 410 11.45 -4.56 22.83
N TYR A 411 11.34 -5.54 23.73
CA TYR A 411 10.06 -6.00 24.24
C TYR A 411 10.17 -6.48 25.69
N LYS A 412 9.03 -6.54 26.36
CA LYS A 412 8.88 -7.14 27.69
C LYS A 412 7.80 -8.23 27.61
N VAL A 413 8.02 -9.31 28.34
CA VAL A 413 6.99 -10.34 28.54
C VAL A 413 6.17 -9.92 29.74
N ASN A 414 4.86 -9.80 29.59
CA ASN A 414 3.97 -9.48 30.69
C ASN A 414 3.60 -10.74 31.51
N GLU A 415 2.88 -10.55 32.63
CA GLU A 415 2.47 -11.64 33.54
C GLU A 415 1.57 -12.70 32.85
N TYR A 416 0.96 -12.37 31.74
CA TYR A 416 0.11 -13.27 30.94
C TYR A 416 0.85 -14.00 29.82
N GLY A 417 2.19 -13.81 29.73
CA GLY A 417 3.00 -14.42 28.68
C GLY A 417 2.87 -13.77 27.30
N THR A 418 2.19 -12.63 27.20
CA THR A 418 2.12 -11.85 25.96
C THR A 418 3.27 -10.85 25.87
N PHE A 419 3.61 -10.45 24.63
CA PHE A 419 4.71 -9.53 24.36
C PHE A 419 4.20 -8.09 24.27
N GLU A 420 4.84 -7.20 25.01
CA GLU A 420 4.65 -5.75 24.93
C GLU A 420 5.85 -5.15 24.23
N HIS A 421 5.66 -4.56 23.06
CA HIS A 421 6.72 -3.95 22.28
C HIS A 421 7.06 -2.58 22.86
N ILE A 422 8.36 -2.33 23.07
CA ILE A 422 8.89 -1.09 23.64
C ILE A 422 9.40 -0.18 22.53
N ASP A 423 10.28 -0.70 21.65
CA ASP A 423 10.73 -0.02 20.44
C ASP A 423 10.97 -1.04 19.32
N VAL A 424 10.58 -0.69 18.09
CA VAL A 424 10.72 -1.54 16.91
C VAL A 424 11.41 -0.76 15.82
N VAL A 425 12.61 -1.19 15.44
CA VAL A 425 13.39 -0.59 14.37
C VAL A 425 13.45 -1.54 13.18
N PRO A 426 12.67 -1.28 12.13
CA PRO A 426 12.79 -2.03 10.89
C PRO A 426 14.10 -1.63 10.19
N ASN A 427 14.75 -2.57 9.52
CA ASN A 427 15.97 -2.33 8.74
C ASN A 427 17.06 -1.58 9.55
N ALA A 428 17.35 -2.06 10.76
CA ALA A 428 18.29 -1.41 11.68
C ALA A 428 19.74 -1.49 11.17
N PHE A 429 20.10 -2.60 10.53
CA PHE A 429 21.42 -2.82 9.94
C PHE A 429 21.31 -3.82 8.79
N SER A 430 22.37 -3.91 7.97
CA SER A 430 22.48 -4.93 6.91
C SER A 430 23.86 -5.56 6.95
N PHE A 431 23.96 -6.84 6.54
CA PHE A 431 25.19 -7.59 6.47
C PHE A 431 25.14 -8.65 5.38
N GLU A 432 26.32 -9.12 4.95
CA GLU A 432 26.46 -10.16 3.95
C GLU A 432 27.11 -11.40 4.59
N ARG A 433 26.46 -12.55 4.40
CA ARG A 433 27.05 -13.84 4.69
C ARG A 433 27.73 -14.34 3.42
N ILE A 434 29.08 -14.35 3.40
CA ILE A 434 29.85 -14.79 2.23
C ILE A 434 29.93 -16.31 2.18
N GLN A 435 29.92 -16.87 0.96
CA GLN A 435 30.10 -18.31 0.76
C GLN A 435 31.56 -18.69 0.97
N ASP A 436 31.81 -19.66 1.85
CA ASP A 436 33.12 -20.27 2.02
C ASP A 436 33.38 -21.28 0.88
N LYS A 437 34.63 -21.37 0.42
CA LYS A 437 35.00 -22.27 -0.69
C LYS A 437 34.72 -23.75 -0.41
N ASP A 438 34.65 -24.13 0.86
CA ASP A 438 34.41 -25.51 1.29
C ASP A 438 32.92 -25.83 1.51
N GLU A 439 32.05 -24.82 1.44
CA GLU A 439 30.60 -24.99 1.50
C GLU A 439 30.06 -25.35 0.12
N SER A 440 29.33 -26.43 0.01
CA SER A 440 28.50 -26.79 -1.17
C SER A 440 29.20 -27.20 -2.47
N ASN A 441 30.35 -27.88 -2.43
CA ASN A 441 30.97 -28.42 -3.67
C ASN A 441 31.04 -27.44 -4.85
N ASN A 442 31.36 -26.16 -4.61
CA ASN A 442 31.40 -25.08 -5.59
C ASN A 442 30.06 -24.68 -6.25
N MET A 443 28.92 -25.09 -5.71
CA MET A 443 27.63 -24.59 -6.20
C MET A 443 27.25 -23.28 -5.55
N GLU A 444 26.82 -22.28 -6.35
CA GLU A 444 26.27 -21.04 -5.86
C GLU A 444 24.93 -21.32 -5.18
N TRP A 445 24.72 -20.82 -3.95
CA TRP A 445 23.47 -21.02 -3.22
C TRP A 445 22.28 -20.36 -3.89
N GLN A 446 21.24 -21.14 -4.14
CA GLN A 446 20.04 -20.65 -4.80
C GLN A 446 18.88 -20.53 -3.82
N HIS A 447 18.69 -19.32 -3.22
CA HIS A 447 17.67 -19.03 -2.23
C HIS A 447 16.25 -19.39 -2.64
N ARG A 448 15.96 -19.31 -3.94
CA ARG A 448 14.67 -19.67 -4.51
C ARG A 448 14.28 -21.13 -4.27
N TRP A 449 15.27 -22.02 -4.34
CA TRP A 449 15.05 -23.47 -4.26
C TRP A 449 15.38 -24.04 -2.90
N TRP A 450 16.42 -23.53 -2.24
CA TRP A 450 16.97 -24.11 -1.03
C TRP A 450 16.66 -23.27 0.23
N GLY A 451 15.96 -22.14 0.08
CA GLY A 451 15.64 -21.25 1.20
C GLY A 451 16.81 -20.43 1.69
N HIS A 452 16.67 -19.87 2.91
CA HIS A 452 17.62 -18.91 3.48
C HIS A 452 18.46 -19.51 4.62
N SER A 453 18.29 -20.80 4.92
CA SER A 453 19.00 -21.48 6.00
C SER A 453 19.73 -22.70 5.48
N ASN A 454 21.00 -22.81 5.84
CA ASN A 454 21.84 -23.96 5.55
C ASN A 454 21.78 -24.90 6.76
N LEU A 455 21.08 -26.03 6.60
CA LEU A 455 20.93 -27.05 7.64
C LEU A 455 22.20 -27.92 7.74
N PRO A 456 22.44 -28.58 8.89
CA PRO A 456 23.57 -29.50 9.06
C PRO A 456 23.54 -30.63 8.03
N GLU A 457 24.73 -31.21 7.77
CA GLU A 457 24.88 -32.32 6.82
C GLU A 457 24.06 -33.54 7.26
N ILE A 458 23.50 -34.24 6.25
CA ILE A 458 22.81 -35.51 6.45
C ILE A 458 23.86 -36.60 6.67
N LYS A 459 23.78 -37.32 7.80
CA LYS A 459 24.64 -38.46 8.09
C LYS A 459 24.01 -39.72 7.52
N VAL A 460 24.75 -40.45 6.68
CA VAL A 460 24.37 -41.79 6.26
C VAL A 460 24.64 -42.76 7.39
N LEU A 461 23.60 -43.38 7.94
CA LEU A 461 23.72 -44.32 9.07
C LEU A 461 23.98 -45.76 8.61
N SER A 462 23.38 -46.17 7.52
CA SER A 462 23.61 -47.49 6.90
C SER A 462 23.25 -47.41 5.40
N GLN A 463 23.93 -48.17 4.60
CA GLN A 463 23.62 -48.39 3.22
C GLN A 463 23.58 -49.88 2.93
N GLU A 464 22.42 -50.46 2.71
CA GLU A 464 22.25 -51.87 2.23
C GLU A 464 22.05 -51.83 0.71
N ASN A 465 22.85 -52.61 0.03
CA ASN A 465 22.66 -52.80 -1.42
C ASN A 465 21.71 -54.01 -1.63
N ASP A 466 20.46 -53.72 -1.96
CA ASP A 466 19.51 -54.70 -2.45
C ASP A 466 19.93 -55.11 -3.91
N LEU A 467 20.96 -55.96 -3.99
CA LEU A 467 21.45 -56.52 -5.27
C LEU A 467 20.95 -57.93 -5.54
N ASP A 468 19.97 -58.43 -4.79
CA ASP A 468 19.41 -59.74 -5.03
C ASP A 468 17.90 -59.71 -5.36
N GLU A 469 17.53 -59.23 -6.55
CA GLU A 469 16.30 -59.68 -7.22
C GLU A 469 16.28 -59.21 -8.69
N CYS A 470 17.21 -59.72 -9.48
CA CYS A 470 17.09 -59.87 -10.92
C CYS A 470 18.00 -61.03 -11.42
N SER A 471 17.57 -62.25 -11.15
CA SER A 471 18.04 -63.45 -11.88
C SER A 471 16.84 -64.16 -12.48
#